data_5f2f6e8f63b2f7598c04e9b1c163803a
#
_entry.id   5f2f6e8f63b2f7598c04e9b1c163803a
#
_cell.length_a   1.000
_cell.length_b   1.000
_cell.length_c   1.000
_cell.angle_alpha   90.00
_cell.angle_beta   90.00
_cell.angle_gamma   90.00
#
_symmetry.space_group_name_H-M   'P 1'
#
loop_
_entity.id
_entity.type
_entity.pdbx_description
1 polymer ?
#
loop_
_entity_poly.entity_id
_entity_poly.type
_entity_poly.pdbx_seq_one_letter_code
_entity_poly.pdbx_strand_id
1 'polypeptide(L)'
;DFFKIYGISDKQKKILADYIVVGEKENVKIENVAEVAKIQIEINAADSIELKQLPGIGDKLSKRIVKYRDLLGGFHTLSQLKEVYGLSEQVILQIDGMVTVDSKRIRKVDLNFAEWNELAKHPYIQKNTANQIIKFRTKYGSIQKSSVLLDSMILNIDEYARLKPYL
;
A
#
# COMPACT_ATOMS: atom_id res chain seq x y z
N ASP A 1 22.50 -32.72 22.85
CA ASP A 1 23.36 -33.84 23.17
C ASP A 1 24.33 -34.06 21.99
N PHE A 2 25.58 -33.60 22.15
CA PHE A 2 26.62 -33.64 21.09
C PHE A 2 26.82 -35.03 20.48
N PHE A 3 26.69 -36.08 21.30
CA PHE A 3 26.89 -37.44 20.85
C PHE A 3 25.77 -38.00 19.95
N LYS A 4 24.66 -37.28 19.82
CA LYS A 4 23.52 -37.65 18.93
C LYS A 4 23.55 -36.98 17.57
N ILE A 5 24.62 -36.22 17.22
CA ILE A 5 24.70 -35.54 15.90
C ILE A 5 25.00 -36.58 14.81
N TYR A 6 24.12 -36.64 13.81
CA TYR A 6 24.29 -37.47 12.60
C TYR A 6 25.43 -36.97 11.72
N GLY A 7 26.19 -37.88 11.13
CA GLY A 7 27.25 -37.56 10.14
C GLY A 7 28.66 -37.38 10.75
N ILE A 8 28.83 -37.53 12.07
CA ILE A 8 30.13 -37.51 12.72
C ILE A 8 30.44 -38.89 13.28
N SER A 9 31.59 -39.48 12.89
CA SER A 9 32.01 -40.79 13.39
C SER A 9 32.38 -40.73 14.88
N ASP A 10 32.27 -41.86 15.60
CA ASP A 10 32.57 -41.93 17.00
C ASP A 10 34.02 -41.56 17.35
N LYS A 11 34.96 -41.81 16.41
CA LYS A 11 36.36 -41.40 16.54
C LYS A 11 36.49 -39.86 16.50
N GLN A 12 35.73 -39.20 15.63
CA GLN A 12 35.70 -37.73 15.52
C GLN A 12 34.98 -37.11 16.73
N LYS A 13 33.93 -37.71 17.21
CA LYS A 13 33.23 -37.27 18.45
C LYS A 13 34.16 -37.29 19.67
N LYS A 14 35.00 -38.33 19.78
CA LYS A 14 35.98 -38.41 20.88
C LYS A 14 37.02 -37.33 20.83
N ILE A 15 37.56 -37.03 19.65
CA ILE A 15 38.56 -35.99 19.45
C ILE A 15 37.97 -34.58 19.71
N LEU A 16 36.76 -34.35 19.29
CA LEU A 16 36.06 -33.06 19.45
C LEU A 16 35.53 -32.83 20.88
N ALA A 17 35.31 -33.89 21.65
CA ALA A 17 34.80 -33.79 23.03
C ALA A 17 35.69 -32.91 23.90
N ASP A 18 37.02 -32.95 23.72
CA ASP A 18 38.00 -32.19 24.50
C ASP A 18 38.01 -30.68 24.12
N TYR A 19 37.43 -30.30 22.98
CA TYR A 19 37.38 -28.94 22.50
C TYR A 19 35.99 -28.27 22.62
N ILE A 20 34.95 -29.07 23.00
CA ILE A 20 33.58 -28.56 23.09
C ILE A 20 33.20 -28.45 24.58
N VAL A 21 33.26 -27.24 25.08
CA VAL A 21 32.63 -26.88 26.34
C VAL A 21 31.17 -26.60 26.04
N VAL A 22 30.30 -27.59 26.39
CA VAL A 22 28.84 -27.33 26.42
C VAL A 22 28.58 -26.53 27.68
N GLY A 23 28.58 -25.23 27.57
CA GLY A 23 28.09 -24.38 28.66
C GLY A 23 26.65 -24.77 28.96
N GLU A 24 26.28 -24.84 30.22
CA GLU A 24 24.89 -24.91 30.64
C GLU A 24 24.14 -23.80 29.92
N LYS A 25 22.97 -24.10 29.37
CA LYS A 25 22.05 -23.06 28.88
C LYS A 25 21.79 -22.14 30.07
N GLU A 26 22.56 -21.07 30.17
CA GLU A 26 22.01 -19.92 30.87
C GLU A 26 20.69 -19.65 30.14
N ASN A 27 19.60 -19.77 30.88
CA ASN A 27 18.33 -19.16 30.49
C ASN A 27 18.62 -17.65 30.40
N VAL A 28 19.21 -17.22 29.30
CA VAL A 28 19.14 -15.84 28.91
C VAL A 28 17.62 -15.61 28.77
N LYS A 29 17.00 -15.17 29.86
CA LYS A 29 15.75 -14.43 29.75
C LYS A 29 16.05 -13.36 28.71
N ILE A 30 15.52 -13.56 27.52
CA ILE A 30 15.38 -12.51 26.54
C ILE A 30 14.27 -11.60 27.10
N GLU A 31 14.63 -10.95 28.23
CA GLU A 31 13.91 -9.77 28.68
C GLU A 31 14.37 -8.66 27.75
N ASN A 32 13.44 -8.16 27.00
CA ASN A 32 13.57 -7.12 26.01
C ASN A 32 14.23 -7.56 24.67
N VAL A 33 13.56 -8.43 23.90
CA VAL A 33 13.34 -8.01 22.53
C VAL A 33 12.53 -6.72 22.69
N ALA A 34 13.24 -5.58 22.74
CA ALA A 34 12.60 -4.30 22.50
C ALA A 34 11.71 -4.55 21.29
N GLU A 35 10.42 -4.43 21.48
CA GLU A 35 9.44 -4.44 20.42
C GLU A 35 9.98 -3.40 19.45
N VAL A 36 10.68 -3.85 18.41
CA VAL A 36 11.18 -2.97 17.37
C VAL A 36 9.90 -2.34 16.88
N ALA A 37 9.69 -1.10 17.30
CA ALA A 37 8.49 -0.36 17.01
C ALA A 37 8.28 -0.52 15.52
N LYS A 38 7.34 -1.37 15.13
CA LYS A 38 7.10 -1.74 13.76
C LYS A 38 6.73 -0.42 13.11
N ILE A 39 7.65 0.17 12.34
CA ILE A 39 7.42 1.43 11.66
C ILE A 39 6.13 1.23 10.87
N GLN A 40 5.05 1.83 11.31
CA GLN A 40 3.78 1.83 10.60
C GLN A 40 3.58 3.21 10.00
N ILE A 41 3.67 3.27 8.69
CA ILE A 41 3.51 4.50 7.91
C ILE A 41 2.10 4.54 7.35
N GLU A 42 1.33 5.58 7.71
CA GLU A 42 0.02 5.83 7.11
C GLU A 42 0.20 6.52 5.75
N ILE A 43 -0.10 5.82 4.67
CA ILE A 43 0.30 6.21 3.31
C ILE A 43 -0.42 7.47 2.81
N ASN A 44 -1.64 7.74 3.30
CA ASN A 44 -2.40 8.92 2.92
C ASN A 44 -1.93 10.20 3.64
N ALA A 45 -1.20 10.06 4.76
CA ALA A 45 -0.64 11.19 5.49
C ALA A 45 0.86 11.38 5.24
N ALA A 46 1.58 10.29 5.00
CA ALA A 46 3.04 10.30 4.89
C ALA A 46 3.55 11.24 3.81
N ASP A 47 4.64 11.92 4.12
CA ASP A 47 5.39 12.70 3.14
C ASP A 47 6.42 11.83 2.39
N SER A 48 7.14 12.42 1.43
CA SER A 48 8.13 11.69 0.65
C SER A 48 9.36 11.27 1.48
N ILE A 49 9.63 11.92 2.60
CA ILE A 49 10.77 11.62 3.49
C ILE A 49 10.41 10.39 4.34
N GLU A 50 9.21 10.37 4.90
CA GLU A 50 8.69 9.24 5.68
C GLU A 50 8.60 7.97 4.81
N LEU A 51 8.07 8.09 3.58
CA LEU A 51 7.97 6.98 2.65
C LEU A 51 9.34 6.37 2.27
N LYS A 52 10.44 7.15 2.29
CA LYS A 52 11.80 6.63 2.05
C LYS A 52 12.34 5.74 3.16
N GLN A 53 11.69 5.71 4.32
CA GLN A 53 12.05 4.78 5.40
C GLN A 53 11.62 3.34 5.08
N LEU A 54 10.73 3.17 4.09
CA LEU A 54 10.29 1.85 3.65
C LEU A 54 11.33 1.17 2.77
N PRO A 55 11.59 -0.13 2.96
CA PRO A 55 12.55 -0.87 2.14
C PRO A 55 12.15 -0.83 0.66
N GLY A 56 13.13 -0.56 -0.19
CA GLY A 56 12.92 -0.47 -1.65
C GLY A 56 12.29 0.83 -2.14
N ILE A 57 11.91 1.76 -1.25
CA ILE A 57 11.35 3.06 -1.61
C ILE A 57 12.43 4.14 -1.54
N GLY A 58 12.94 4.55 -2.70
CA GLY A 58 13.88 5.67 -2.82
C GLY A 58 13.19 6.98 -3.25
N ASP A 59 13.99 8.03 -3.50
CA ASP A 59 13.49 9.36 -3.86
C ASP A 59 12.51 9.39 -5.04
N LYS A 60 12.75 8.58 -6.07
CA LYS A 60 11.89 8.54 -7.25
C LYS A 60 10.54 7.90 -6.94
N LEU A 61 10.55 6.80 -6.19
CA LEU A 61 9.34 6.06 -5.86
C LEU A 61 8.48 6.80 -4.82
N SER A 62 9.08 7.36 -3.77
CA SER A 62 8.37 8.15 -2.77
C SER A 62 7.60 9.32 -3.40
N LYS A 63 8.26 10.08 -4.30
CA LYS A 63 7.62 11.17 -5.04
C LYS A 63 6.48 10.69 -5.97
N ARG A 64 6.64 9.51 -6.59
CA ARG A 64 5.59 8.92 -7.45
C ARG A 64 4.39 8.47 -6.62
N ILE A 65 4.63 7.86 -5.47
CA ILE A 65 3.56 7.46 -4.54
C ILE A 65 2.76 8.70 -4.11
N VAL A 66 3.43 9.75 -3.64
CA VAL A 66 2.78 11.01 -3.24
C VAL A 66 2.00 11.61 -4.42
N LYS A 67 2.62 11.72 -5.59
CA LYS A 67 1.96 12.25 -6.78
C LYS A 67 0.72 11.45 -7.17
N TYR A 68 0.82 10.12 -7.17
CA TYR A 68 -0.31 9.26 -7.53
C TYR A 68 -1.43 9.35 -6.48
N ARG A 69 -1.07 9.34 -5.20
CA ARG A 69 -1.99 9.59 -4.09
C ARG A 69 -2.76 10.89 -4.27
N ASP A 70 -2.07 11.97 -4.60
CA ASP A 70 -2.69 13.30 -4.74
C ASP A 70 -3.64 13.37 -5.93
N LEU A 71 -3.31 12.68 -7.04
CA LEU A 71 -4.20 12.55 -8.19
C LEU A 71 -5.42 11.68 -7.90
N LEU A 72 -5.24 10.61 -7.13
CA LEU A 72 -6.30 9.68 -6.75
C LEU A 72 -7.24 10.27 -5.68
N GLY A 73 -6.76 11.26 -4.93
CA GLY A 73 -7.45 11.80 -3.75
C GLY A 73 -7.13 11.04 -2.45
N GLY A 74 -6.24 10.05 -2.51
CA GLY A 74 -5.86 9.14 -1.42
C GLY A 74 -6.03 7.68 -1.83
N PHE A 75 -5.26 6.79 -1.21
CA PHE A 75 -5.43 5.36 -1.40
C PHE A 75 -6.63 4.85 -0.57
N HIS A 76 -7.49 4.07 -1.18
CA HIS A 76 -8.58 3.36 -0.49
C HIS A 76 -8.11 2.01 0.05
N THR A 77 -7.22 1.34 -0.69
CA THR A 77 -6.63 0.06 -0.33
C THR A 77 -5.14 0.02 -0.69
N LEU A 78 -4.38 -0.82 0.02
CA LEU A 78 -2.96 -1.01 -0.24
C LEU A 78 -2.69 -1.57 -1.64
N SER A 79 -3.63 -2.35 -2.20
CA SER A 79 -3.51 -2.94 -3.53
C SER A 79 -3.36 -1.89 -4.65
N GLN A 80 -3.83 -0.66 -4.44
CA GLN A 80 -3.69 0.43 -5.40
C GLN A 80 -2.23 0.90 -5.56
N LEU A 81 -1.33 0.51 -4.67
CA LEU A 81 0.11 0.73 -4.86
C LEU A 81 0.65 0.07 -6.13
N LYS A 82 0.02 -1.02 -6.59
CA LYS A 82 0.36 -1.68 -7.87
C LYS A 82 0.17 -0.76 -9.09
N GLU A 83 -0.63 0.28 -8.96
CA GLU A 83 -0.91 1.25 -10.02
C GLU A 83 0.14 2.37 -10.09
N VAL A 84 1.01 2.47 -9.07
CA VAL A 84 2.09 3.47 -9.05
C VAL A 84 3.22 3.04 -9.99
N TYR A 85 3.49 3.86 -11.00
CA TYR A 85 4.49 3.55 -12.01
C TYR A 85 5.87 3.27 -11.43
N GLY A 86 6.39 2.07 -11.73
CA GLY A 86 7.72 1.61 -11.30
C GLY A 86 7.80 1.04 -9.90
N LEU A 87 6.71 0.93 -9.18
CA LEU A 87 6.64 0.22 -7.91
C LEU A 87 6.37 -1.26 -8.19
N SER A 88 7.36 -2.11 -7.94
CA SER A 88 7.26 -3.53 -8.22
C SER A 88 6.46 -4.27 -7.14
N GLU A 89 5.85 -5.38 -7.52
CA GLU A 89 5.11 -6.24 -6.59
C GLU A 89 6.00 -6.75 -5.45
N GLN A 90 7.29 -7.00 -5.72
CA GLN A 90 8.26 -7.41 -4.71
C GLN A 90 8.44 -6.36 -3.62
N VAL A 91 8.55 -5.07 -4.01
CA VAL A 91 8.65 -3.97 -3.05
C VAL A 91 7.35 -3.84 -2.24
N ILE A 92 6.18 -4.00 -2.87
CA ILE A 92 4.89 -3.95 -2.18
C ILE A 92 4.80 -5.05 -1.11
N LEU A 93 5.25 -6.27 -1.44
CA LEU A 93 5.32 -7.38 -0.49
C LEU A 93 6.30 -7.12 0.67
N GLN A 94 7.43 -6.46 0.40
CA GLN A 94 8.41 -6.11 1.45
C GLN A 94 7.87 -5.09 2.44
N ILE A 95 7.02 -4.16 1.99
CA ILE A 95 6.45 -3.12 2.85
C ILE A 95 5.10 -3.53 3.45
N ASP A 96 4.60 -4.71 3.11
CA ASP A 96 3.36 -5.23 3.68
C ASP A 96 3.50 -5.37 5.21
N GLY A 97 2.50 -4.90 5.94
CA GLY A 97 2.56 -4.80 7.40
C GLY A 97 3.37 -3.62 7.97
N MET A 98 4.10 -2.85 7.12
CA MET A 98 4.76 -1.60 7.50
C MET A 98 3.95 -0.36 7.08
N VAL A 99 2.91 -0.55 6.27
CA VAL A 99 2.07 0.52 5.73
C VAL A 99 0.62 0.30 6.13
N THR A 100 -0.03 1.38 6.52
CA THR A 100 -1.48 1.42 6.79
C THR A 100 -2.18 2.36 5.83
N VAL A 101 -3.49 2.16 5.64
CA VAL A 101 -4.34 2.99 4.79
C VAL A 101 -5.56 3.45 5.59
N ASP A 102 -5.64 4.73 5.87
CA ASP A 102 -6.85 5.34 6.45
C ASP A 102 -7.73 5.88 5.30
N SER A 103 -8.76 5.12 4.94
CA SER A 103 -9.70 5.50 3.89
C SER A 103 -10.55 6.74 4.24
N LYS A 104 -10.60 7.16 5.51
CA LYS A 104 -11.29 8.39 5.92
C LYS A 104 -10.57 9.66 5.43
N ARG A 105 -9.31 9.54 5.04
CA ARG A 105 -8.50 10.64 4.50
C ARG A 105 -8.68 10.86 2.99
N ILE A 106 -9.53 10.05 2.35
CA ILE A 106 -9.80 10.19 0.92
C ILE A 106 -10.55 11.49 0.65
N ARG A 107 -9.99 12.29 -0.26
CA ARG A 107 -10.66 13.47 -0.80
C ARG A 107 -11.65 13.03 -1.88
N LYS A 108 -12.90 13.35 -1.68
CA LYS A 108 -13.99 13.06 -2.61
C LYS A 108 -13.98 14.00 -3.82
N VAL A 109 -14.38 13.47 -4.96
CA VAL A 109 -14.60 14.25 -6.18
C VAL A 109 -16.02 14.81 -6.13
N ASP A 110 -16.15 16.11 -6.25
CA ASP A 110 -17.47 16.73 -6.35
C ASP A 110 -17.98 16.65 -7.79
N LEU A 111 -18.92 15.73 -8.04
CA LEU A 111 -19.49 15.54 -9.38
C LEU A 111 -20.26 16.74 -9.90
N ASN A 112 -20.77 17.60 -9.01
CA ASN A 112 -21.61 18.73 -9.37
C ASN A 112 -20.81 19.99 -9.67
N PHE A 113 -19.69 20.21 -8.96
CA PHE A 113 -18.92 21.45 -9.05
C PHE A 113 -17.52 21.26 -9.63
N ALA A 114 -16.96 20.05 -9.60
CA ALA A 114 -15.63 19.82 -10.17
C ALA A 114 -15.57 20.23 -11.64
N GLU A 115 -14.51 20.95 -11.99
CA GLU A 115 -14.25 21.32 -13.39
C GLU A 115 -13.77 20.12 -14.22
N TRP A 116 -13.83 20.26 -15.55
CA TRP A 116 -13.37 19.20 -16.45
C TRP A 116 -11.92 18.76 -16.15
N ASN A 117 -11.03 19.72 -15.92
CA ASN A 117 -9.63 19.45 -15.62
C ASN A 117 -9.44 18.69 -14.32
N GLU A 118 -10.29 18.91 -13.32
CA GLU A 118 -10.25 18.19 -12.04
C GLU A 118 -10.73 16.76 -12.22
N LEU A 119 -11.86 16.57 -12.90
CA LEU A 119 -12.38 15.25 -13.24
C LEU A 119 -11.37 14.44 -14.07
N ALA A 120 -10.81 15.05 -15.13
CA ALA A 120 -9.92 14.37 -16.05
C ALA A 120 -8.51 14.08 -15.49
N LYS A 121 -8.13 14.69 -14.37
CA LYS A 121 -6.88 14.38 -13.65
C LYS A 121 -6.99 13.13 -12.77
N HIS A 122 -8.20 12.76 -12.38
CA HIS A 122 -8.40 11.60 -11.53
C HIS A 122 -8.10 10.30 -12.32
N PRO A 123 -7.24 9.38 -11.78
CA PRO A 123 -6.78 8.19 -12.52
C PRO A 123 -7.91 7.28 -13.03
N TYR A 124 -9.06 7.27 -12.35
CA TYR A 124 -10.21 6.44 -12.70
C TYR A 124 -11.27 7.16 -13.54
N ILE A 125 -11.06 8.42 -13.89
CA ILE A 125 -11.98 9.18 -14.74
C ILE A 125 -11.31 9.45 -16.08
N GLN A 126 -11.76 8.75 -17.11
CA GLN A 126 -11.30 9.01 -18.47
C GLN A 126 -11.81 10.38 -18.96
N LYS A 127 -11.10 10.98 -19.91
CA LYS A 127 -11.50 12.28 -20.50
C LYS A 127 -12.92 12.27 -21.08
N ASN A 128 -13.29 11.14 -21.71
CA ASN A 128 -14.65 10.96 -22.22
C ASN A 128 -15.69 10.91 -21.10
N THR A 129 -15.38 10.19 -20.02
CA THR A 129 -16.23 10.11 -18.82
C THR A 129 -16.41 11.50 -18.18
N ALA A 130 -15.33 12.29 -18.08
CA ALA A 130 -15.41 13.68 -17.59
C ALA A 130 -16.37 14.52 -18.46
N ASN A 131 -16.28 14.41 -19.79
CA ASN A 131 -17.20 15.09 -20.70
C ASN A 131 -18.65 14.65 -20.49
N GLN A 132 -18.89 13.36 -20.31
CA GLN A 132 -20.23 12.81 -20.11
C GLN A 132 -20.82 13.26 -18.76
N ILE A 133 -20.02 13.30 -17.69
CA ILE A 133 -20.48 13.81 -16.37
C ILE A 133 -20.92 15.27 -16.50
N ILE A 134 -20.10 16.13 -17.15
CA ILE A 134 -20.46 17.53 -17.33
C ILE A 134 -21.71 17.70 -18.18
N LYS A 135 -21.80 17.00 -19.33
CA LYS A 135 -22.99 17.01 -20.19
C LYS A 135 -24.24 16.55 -19.43
N PHE A 136 -24.11 15.50 -18.60
CA PHE A 136 -25.19 14.99 -17.80
C PHE A 136 -25.72 16.04 -16.82
N ARG A 137 -24.87 16.63 -15.99
CA ARG A 137 -25.28 17.64 -15.00
C ARG A 137 -25.83 18.91 -15.65
N THR A 138 -25.31 19.29 -16.81
CA THR A 138 -25.82 20.44 -17.58
C THR A 138 -27.22 20.17 -18.11
N LYS A 139 -27.50 18.94 -18.54
CA LYS A 139 -28.78 18.58 -19.14
C LYS A 139 -29.88 18.23 -18.12
N TYR A 140 -29.50 17.51 -17.07
CA TYR A 140 -30.44 16.93 -16.11
C TYR A 140 -30.40 17.57 -14.71
N GLY A 141 -29.50 18.52 -14.50
CA GLY A 141 -29.29 19.15 -13.19
C GLY A 141 -28.33 18.38 -12.29
N SER A 142 -28.38 18.70 -11.00
CA SER A 142 -27.42 18.14 -10.02
C SER A 142 -27.55 16.63 -9.86
N ILE A 143 -26.41 15.99 -9.74
CA ILE A 143 -26.25 14.55 -9.48
C ILE A 143 -26.45 14.32 -7.99
N GLN A 144 -27.62 13.77 -7.59
CA GLN A 144 -27.97 13.53 -6.19
C GLN A 144 -27.35 12.22 -5.65
N LYS A 145 -27.17 11.22 -6.53
CA LYS A 145 -26.61 9.91 -6.19
C LYS A 145 -25.60 9.51 -7.25
N SER A 146 -24.44 9.08 -6.83
CA SER A 146 -23.37 8.63 -7.76
C SER A 146 -23.78 7.41 -8.61
N SER A 147 -24.76 6.60 -8.15
CA SER A 147 -25.28 5.46 -8.92
C SER A 147 -25.85 5.86 -10.28
N VAL A 148 -26.27 7.11 -10.44
CA VAL A 148 -26.75 7.64 -11.70
C VAL A 148 -25.73 7.53 -12.83
N LEU A 149 -24.43 7.54 -12.51
CA LEU A 149 -23.36 7.35 -13.51
C LEU A 149 -23.37 5.93 -14.10
N LEU A 150 -23.78 4.94 -13.31
CA LEU A 150 -23.99 3.56 -13.76
C LEU A 150 -25.30 3.43 -14.51
N ASP A 151 -26.40 3.96 -13.94
CA ASP A 151 -27.74 3.88 -14.52
C ASP A 151 -27.82 4.56 -15.90
N SER A 152 -27.04 5.63 -16.10
CA SER A 152 -26.93 6.37 -17.36
C SER A 152 -25.84 5.84 -18.30
N MET A 153 -25.23 4.70 -18.00
CA MET A 153 -24.16 4.06 -18.76
C MET A 153 -22.94 5.01 -19.02
N ILE A 154 -22.72 5.99 -18.15
CA ILE A 154 -21.54 6.86 -18.17
C ILE A 154 -20.33 6.08 -17.69
N LEU A 155 -20.52 5.17 -16.73
CA LEU A 155 -19.55 4.21 -16.22
C LEU A 155 -20.11 2.80 -16.35
N ASN A 156 -19.25 1.84 -16.66
CA ASN A 156 -19.58 0.43 -16.47
C ASN A 156 -19.45 0.00 -14.99
N ILE A 157 -19.82 -1.23 -14.68
CA ILE A 157 -19.82 -1.76 -13.30
C ILE A 157 -18.43 -1.71 -12.67
N ASP A 158 -17.39 -2.09 -13.41
CA ASP A 158 -16.02 -2.15 -12.89
C ASP A 158 -15.44 -0.74 -12.68
N GLU A 159 -15.66 0.16 -13.63
CA GLU A 159 -15.27 1.57 -13.52
C GLU A 159 -15.96 2.24 -12.34
N TYR A 160 -17.26 2.01 -12.17
CA TYR A 160 -18.01 2.55 -11.05
C TYR A 160 -17.52 1.98 -9.71
N ALA A 161 -17.27 0.67 -9.61
CA ALA A 161 -16.77 0.04 -8.40
C ALA A 161 -15.43 0.63 -7.96
N ARG A 162 -14.51 0.87 -8.92
CA ARG A 162 -13.21 1.50 -8.66
C ARG A 162 -13.33 2.97 -8.25
N LEU A 163 -14.25 3.71 -8.87
CA LEU A 163 -14.43 5.14 -8.61
C LEU A 163 -15.27 5.42 -7.37
N LYS A 164 -16.19 4.53 -7.01
CA LYS A 164 -17.14 4.70 -5.90
C LYS A 164 -16.54 5.17 -4.57
N PRO A 165 -15.36 4.70 -4.12
CA PRO A 165 -14.72 5.20 -2.90
C PRO A 165 -14.40 6.70 -2.94
N TYR A 166 -14.36 7.30 -4.12
CA TYR A 166 -13.99 8.71 -4.38
C TYR A 166 -15.19 9.61 -4.73
N LEU A 167 -16.40 9.07 -4.68
CA LEU A 167 -17.64 9.78 -4.95
C LEU A 167 -18.46 10.11 -3.70
#